data_85f16efdc94bda3fd1322161e1ab2de6
#
_entry.id   85f16efdc94bda3fd1322161e1ab2de6
#
_cell.length_a   1.000
_cell.length_b   1.000
_cell.length_c   1.000
_cell.angle_alpha   90.00
_cell.angle_beta   90.00
_cell.angle_gamma   90.00
#
_symmetry.space_group_name_H-M   'P 1'
#
loop_
_entity.id
_entity.type
_entity.pdbx_description
1 polymer ?
#
loop_
_entity_poly.entity_id
_entity_poly.type
_entity_poly.pdbx_seq_one_letter_code
_entity_poly.pdbx_strand_id
1 'polypeptide(L)'
;ENETGFEKAKAKVNDMLISGDNVFIDKVRNLALKNNILGISPNGWSFKAESVDYNKLKDEIKSTTGVTAINEEQGIKISGQNFTTDSKMSYIELTQDVVLENESVALKGDKGEYDDLTKIVVLSNNITLEGRGENVGLVDGHFKTLRYNSDSRILEAWEPFDTTYKGVKLSAESLYFKEDTEALKVSKNVVIEANGFKIYVDRLDKAGNSSILKIAGKIKGSDGTYSFEGDKGEYNTESKVLTILGNIKGSSTKGEKIAGDRLVYDTNSKLMTLSGDKNIKYSSADGELITKVFNYNSETKEMSTSGAYTFSGTKYESKGKNLYYNGESKDVKITEGYLLDKEKKQRLSGDKIAYNTDTQDSSVIGKAFMEDEKYSLSSESIIYTGADKNAKINGNYIVKAQDSGMKFQGKDATYNQESGEFLSAG
;
A
#
# COMPACT_ATOMS: atom_id res chain seq x y z
N GLU A 1 16.38 -66.45 1.00
CA GLU A 1 15.22 -66.10 0.17
C GLU A 1 14.03 -66.98 0.56
N ASN A 2 13.22 -66.55 1.51
CA ASN A 2 11.87 -67.09 1.75
C ASN A 2 10.99 -65.93 2.15
N GLU A 3 10.56 -65.17 1.17
CA GLU A 3 9.47 -64.22 1.28
C GLU A 3 8.16 -64.94 1.04
N THR A 4 7.14 -64.64 1.85
CA THR A 4 5.78 -65.15 1.60
C THR A 4 4.97 -64.01 1.02
N GLY A 5 4.46 -64.16 -0.19
CA GLY A 5 3.64 -63.17 -0.90
C GLY A 5 2.14 -63.41 -0.70
N PHE A 6 1.35 -62.36 -0.58
CA PHE A 6 -0.11 -62.40 -0.50
C PHE A 6 -0.70 -61.37 -1.48
N GLU A 7 -1.78 -61.73 -2.16
CA GLU A 7 -2.54 -60.84 -3.05
C GLU A 7 -3.71 -60.21 -2.29
N LYS A 8 -3.96 -58.90 -2.53
CA LYS A 8 -5.07 -58.14 -1.95
C LYS A 8 -5.16 -58.30 -0.42
N ALA A 9 -4.01 -58.21 0.27
CA ALA A 9 -3.92 -58.47 1.69
C ALA A 9 -4.07 -57.20 2.53
N LYS A 10 -4.51 -57.38 3.78
CA LYS A 10 -4.50 -56.39 4.82
C LYS A 10 -3.58 -56.86 5.94
N ALA A 11 -2.74 -55.96 6.42
CA ALA A 11 -1.86 -56.24 7.56
C ALA A 11 -2.14 -55.21 8.66
N LYS A 12 -1.95 -55.61 9.92
CA LYS A 12 -1.92 -54.74 11.08
C LYS A 12 -0.47 -54.58 11.51
N VAL A 13 0.04 -53.38 11.42
CA VAL A 13 1.40 -53.00 11.82
C VAL A 13 1.29 -52.12 13.07
N ASN A 14 1.59 -52.70 14.23
CA ASN A 14 1.23 -52.11 15.50
C ASN A 14 -0.27 -51.77 15.50
N ASP A 15 -0.61 -50.46 15.55
CA ASP A 15 -2.01 -50.00 15.53
C ASP A 15 -2.45 -49.48 14.17
N MET A 16 -1.54 -49.40 13.16
CA MET A 16 -1.86 -49.03 11.78
C MET A 16 -2.45 -50.19 11.03
N LEU A 17 -3.52 -49.92 10.28
CA LEU A 17 -4.05 -50.82 9.25
C LEU A 17 -3.44 -50.46 7.91
N ILE A 18 -2.79 -51.43 7.25
CA ILE A 18 -2.20 -51.21 5.92
C ILE A 18 -2.67 -52.30 4.97
N SER A 19 -2.99 -51.92 3.75
CA SER A 19 -3.45 -52.82 2.69
C SER A 19 -2.74 -52.51 1.38
N GLY A 20 -2.61 -53.49 0.52
CA GLY A 20 -2.05 -53.36 -0.83
C GLY A 20 -2.39 -54.57 -1.68
N ASP A 21 -2.21 -54.46 -3.01
CA ASP A 21 -2.49 -55.57 -3.93
C ASP A 21 -1.47 -56.71 -3.76
N ASN A 22 -0.22 -56.40 -3.45
CA ASN A 22 0.83 -57.40 -3.21
C ASN A 22 1.54 -57.06 -1.90
N VAL A 23 1.58 -58.08 -1.00
CA VAL A 23 2.24 -57.96 0.30
C VAL A 23 3.25 -59.09 0.46
N PHE A 24 4.49 -58.74 0.73
CA PHE A 24 5.61 -59.68 0.95
C PHE A 24 6.09 -59.54 2.42
N ILE A 25 6.33 -60.68 3.06
CA ILE A 25 6.79 -60.73 4.45
C ILE A 25 8.10 -61.53 4.52
N ASP A 26 9.15 -60.95 5.09
CA ASP A 26 10.42 -61.61 5.32
C ASP A 26 10.44 -62.39 6.69
N LYS A 27 11.55 -63.06 6.98
CA LYS A 27 11.71 -63.88 8.18
C LYS A 27 11.73 -63.05 9.50
N VAL A 28 12.08 -61.77 9.41
CA VAL A 28 12.09 -60.85 10.56
C VAL A 28 10.83 -60.01 10.67
N ARG A 29 9.83 -60.33 9.81
CA ARG A 29 8.53 -59.70 9.71
C ARG A 29 8.56 -58.23 9.22
N ASN A 30 9.56 -57.87 8.44
CA ASN A 30 9.44 -56.66 7.60
C ASN A 30 8.43 -56.90 6.50
N LEU A 31 7.75 -55.87 6.06
CA LEU A 31 6.78 -55.91 4.97
C LEU A 31 7.28 -55.08 3.81
N ALA A 32 7.08 -55.62 2.60
CA ALA A 32 7.16 -54.84 1.35
C ALA A 32 5.78 -54.91 0.68
N LEU A 33 5.17 -53.76 0.45
CA LEU A 33 3.86 -53.66 -0.19
C LEU A 33 4.00 -52.96 -1.53
N LYS A 34 3.26 -53.43 -2.51
CA LYS A 34 3.24 -52.86 -3.87
C LYS A 34 1.81 -52.77 -4.40
N ASN A 35 1.56 -51.69 -5.12
CA ASN A 35 0.34 -51.32 -5.80
C ASN A 35 -0.85 -51.06 -4.88
N ASN A 36 -1.52 -49.93 -5.09
CA ASN A 36 -2.76 -49.52 -4.43
C ASN A 36 -2.67 -49.58 -2.89
N ILE A 37 -1.60 -49.06 -2.33
CA ILE A 37 -1.39 -49.11 -0.88
C ILE A 37 -2.24 -48.04 -0.22
N LEU A 38 -2.94 -48.46 0.88
CA LEU A 38 -3.66 -47.61 1.78
C LEU A 38 -3.23 -47.94 3.21
N GLY A 39 -2.65 -46.93 3.91
CA GLY A 39 -2.38 -47.00 5.34
C GLY A 39 -3.35 -46.12 6.12
N ILE A 40 -3.81 -46.60 7.29
CA ILE A 40 -4.69 -45.83 8.19
C ILE A 40 -4.08 -45.92 9.60
N SER A 41 -3.63 -44.80 10.14
CA SER A 41 -3.06 -44.70 11.47
C SER A 41 -4.12 -44.46 12.55
N PRO A 42 -3.83 -44.78 13.81
CA PRO A 42 -4.73 -44.50 14.94
C PRO A 42 -4.89 -42.98 15.20
N ASN A 43 -4.00 -42.14 14.70
CA ASN A 43 -4.00 -40.68 14.90
C ASN A 43 -4.82 -39.92 13.80
N GLY A 44 -5.68 -40.64 13.07
CA GLY A 44 -6.55 -40.02 12.06
C GLY A 44 -5.88 -39.75 10.71
N TRP A 45 -4.61 -40.10 10.55
CA TRP A 45 -3.94 -40.03 9.27
C TRP A 45 -4.27 -41.23 8.38
N SER A 46 -4.46 -40.96 7.10
CA SER A 46 -4.43 -42.00 6.06
C SER A 46 -3.41 -41.63 5.00
N PHE A 47 -2.75 -42.61 4.40
CA PHE A 47 -1.87 -42.36 3.25
C PHE A 47 -2.11 -43.35 2.10
N LYS A 48 -1.81 -42.88 0.90
CA LYS A 48 -1.83 -43.67 -0.35
C LYS A 48 -0.44 -43.65 -0.98
N ALA A 49 0.01 -44.79 -1.47
CA ALA A 49 1.29 -44.97 -2.16
C ALA A 49 1.27 -46.14 -3.17
N GLU A 50 2.25 -46.18 -4.06
CA GLU A 50 2.43 -47.32 -5.01
C GLU A 50 3.36 -48.40 -4.44
N SER A 51 4.34 -48.02 -3.59
CA SER A 51 5.18 -48.98 -2.89
C SER A 51 5.52 -48.47 -1.47
N VAL A 52 5.57 -49.40 -0.53
CA VAL A 52 5.93 -49.13 0.86
C VAL A 52 6.75 -50.28 1.43
N ASP A 53 7.84 -49.92 2.11
CA ASP A 53 8.62 -50.84 2.91
C ASP A 53 8.44 -50.50 4.39
N TYR A 54 8.12 -51.53 5.20
CA TYR A 54 8.03 -51.41 6.65
C TYR A 54 9.15 -52.23 7.30
N ASN A 55 9.96 -51.52 8.12
CA ASN A 55 10.98 -52.15 8.98
C ASN A 55 10.46 -52.28 10.39
N LYS A 56 10.22 -53.55 10.81
CA LYS A 56 9.66 -53.84 12.12
C LYS A 56 10.55 -53.44 13.32
N LEU A 57 11.88 -53.61 13.15
CA LEU A 57 12.82 -53.32 14.25
C LEU A 57 12.92 -51.84 14.56
N LYS A 58 12.78 -51.02 13.54
CA LYS A 58 12.85 -49.54 13.62
C LYS A 58 11.47 -48.90 13.79
N ASP A 59 10.41 -49.65 13.61
CA ASP A 59 9.03 -49.15 13.43
C ASP A 59 9.00 -48.03 12.37
N GLU A 60 9.59 -48.31 11.20
CA GLU A 60 9.81 -47.31 10.14
C GLU A 60 9.09 -47.76 8.87
N ILE A 61 8.26 -46.88 8.32
CA ILE A 61 7.55 -46.99 7.03
C ILE A 61 8.19 -46.05 6.03
N LYS A 62 8.60 -46.56 4.89
CA LYS A 62 9.22 -45.77 3.81
C LYS A 62 8.54 -45.99 2.46
N SER A 63 8.48 -44.92 1.67
CA SER A 63 8.13 -44.97 0.26
C SER A 63 9.05 -44.06 -0.54
N THR A 64 9.40 -44.47 -1.77
CA THR A 64 10.15 -43.65 -2.72
C THR A 64 9.38 -43.38 -4.00
N THR A 65 8.09 -43.76 -4.06
CA THR A 65 7.26 -43.71 -5.25
C THR A 65 6.16 -42.66 -5.22
N GLY A 66 6.29 -41.69 -4.34
CA GLY A 66 5.27 -40.68 -4.11
C GLY A 66 4.20 -41.16 -3.10
N VAL A 67 3.89 -40.27 -2.15
CA VAL A 67 2.87 -40.49 -1.13
C VAL A 67 1.96 -39.28 -1.05
N THR A 68 0.67 -39.56 -0.81
CA THR A 68 -0.30 -38.56 -0.37
C THR A 68 -0.85 -38.99 0.97
N ALA A 69 -0.63 -38.20 2.03
CA ALA A 69 -1.15 -38.38 3.36
C ALA A 69 -2.21 -37.30 3.67
N ILE A 70 -3.31 -37.72 4.29
CA ILE A 70 -4.45 -36.84 4.61
C ILE A 70 -4.83 -37.05 6.08
N ASN A 71 -5.04 -35.93 6.78
CA ASN A 71 -5.73 -35.91 8.06
C ASN A 71 -6.98 -35.05 7.91
N GLU A 72 -8.15 -35.70 7.85
CA GLU A 72 -9.41 -35.01 7.60
C GLU A 72 -9.87 -34.16 8.79
N GLU A 73 -9.55 -34.58 10.02
CA GLU A 73 -9.88 -33.86 11.25
C GLU A 73 -9.13 -32.52 11.32
N GLN A 74 -7.88 -32.50 10.89
CA GLN A 74 -7.06 -31.29 10.83
C GLN A 74 -7.26 -30.49 9.52
N GLY A 75 -7.96 -31.07 8.53
CA GLY A 75 -8.18 -30.45 7.24
C GLY A 75 -6.89 -30.25 6.42
N ILE A 76 -5.88 -31.10 6.60
CA ILE A 76 -4.58 -30.99 5.91
C ILE A 76 -4.29 -32.21 5.03
N LYS A 77 -3.64 -31.95 3.91
CA LYS A 77 -3.13 -32.94 2.98
C LYS A 77 -1.65 -32.64 2.73
N ILE A 78 -0.81 -33.66 2.85
CA ILE A 78 0.63 -33.56 2.59
C ILE A 78 1.00 -34.60 1.53
N SER A 79 1.81 -34.23 0.55
CA SER A 79 2.31 -35.14 -0.49
C SER A 79 3.77 -34.84 -0.82
N GLY A 80 4.46 -35.86 -1.34
CA GLY A 80 5.86 -35.76 -1.78
C GLY A 80 6.36 -37.08 -2.34
N GLN A 81 7.60 -37.08 -2.86
CA GLN A 81 8.15 -38.29 -3.52
C GLN A 81 8.68 -39.31 -2.51
N ASN A 82 9.59 -38.89 -1.61
CA ASN A 82 10.14 -39.76 -0.60
C ASN A 82 9.44 -39.51 0.73
N PHE A 83 8.97 -40.57 1.35
CA PHE A 83 8.16 -40.54 2.56
C PHE A 83 8.77 -41.43 3.62
N THR A 84 8.86 -40.95 4.85
CA THR A 84 9.24 -41.72 6.00
C THR A 84 8.33 -41.37 7.19
N THR A 85 7.86 -42.40 7.91
CA THR A 85 7.04 -42.24 9.12
C THR A 85 7.15 -43.49 10.00
N ASP A 86 6.55 -43.46 11.20
CA ASP A 86 6.33 -44.66 12.04
C ASP A 86 4.90 -45.22 11.87
N SER A 87 4.59 -46.33 12.49
CA SER A 87 3.28 -46.98 12.43
C SER A 87 2.14 -46.16 13.05
N LYS A 88 2.42 -45.12 13.83
CA LYS A 88 1.45 -44.21 14.40
C LYS A 88 1.29 -42.94 13.57
N MET A 89 2.18 -42.72 12.60
CA MET A 89 2.35 -41.43 11.93
C MET A 89 2.54 -40.28 12.91
N SER A 90 3.35 -40.55 13.95
CA SER A 90 3.71 -39.53 14.97
C SER A 90 4.62 -38.46 14.42
N TYR A 91 5.31 -38.76 13.34
CA TYR A 91 6.04 -37.81 12.47
C TYR A 91 5.86 -38.19 11.00
N ILE A 92 6.03 -37.24 10.11
CA ILE A 92 6.08 -37.45 8.65
C ILE A 92 7.26 -36.68 8.11
N GLU A 93 8.16 -37.33 7.39
CA GLU A 93 9.21 -36.68 6.61
C GLU A 93 8.95 -36.90 5.13
N LEU A 94 9.03 -35.83 4.36
CA LEU A 94 8.88 -35.83 2.90
C LEU A 94 10.03 -35.07 2.26
N THR A 95 10.54 -35.56 1.14
CA THR A 95 11.52 -34.85 0.32
C THR A 95 11.13 -34.96 -1.16
N GLN A 96 11.49 -33.95 -1.93
CA GLN A 96 11.17 -33.76 -3.36
C GLN A 96 9.67 -33.57 -3.61
N ASP A 97 9.33 -32.49 -4.27
CA ASP A 97 7.97 -32.11 -4.68
C ASP A 97 6.99 -32.14 -3.50
N VAL A 98 7.44 -31.64 -2.34
CA VAL A 98 6.60 -31.60 -1.15
C VAL A 98 5.51 -30.55 -1.32
N VAL A 99 4.27 -30.95 -1.08
CA VAL A 99 3.10 -30.07 -1.12
C VAL A 99 2.30 -30.25 0.15
N LEU A 100 2.04 -29.17 0.88
CA LEU A 100 1.05 -29.11 1.94
C LEU A 100 -0.14 -28.28 1.46
N GLU A 101 -1.33 -28.81 1.64
CA GLU A 101 -2.57 -28.16 1.23
C GLU A 101 -3.58 -28.18 2.37
N ASN A 102 -4.27 -27.05 2.54
CA ASN A 102 -5.52 -26.96 3.29
C ASN A 102 -6.56 -26.16 2.45
N GLU A 103 -7.69 -25.79 3.05
CA GLU A 103 -8.74 -25.02 2.36
C GLU A 103 -8.31 -23.61 1.96
N SER A 104 -7.32 -23.01 2.65
CA SER A 104 -6.91 -21.60 2.50
C SER A 104 -5.64 -21.44 1.68
N VAL A 105 -4.69 -22.38 1.78
CA VAL A 105 -3.36 -22.25 1.15
C VAL A 105 -2.86 -23.57 0.58
N ALA A 106 -2.01 -23.46 -0.45
CA ALA A 106 -1.11 -24.50 -0.90
C ALA A 106 0.33 -24.03 -0.73
N LEU A 107 1.15 -24.84 -0.09
CA LEU A 107 2.58 -24.62 0.14
C LEU A 107 3.35 -25.71 -0.60
N LYS A 108 4.34 -25.33 -1.40
CA LYS A 108 5.24 -26.28 -2.09
C LYS A 108 6.67 -26.01 -1.62
N GLY A 109 7.47 -27.06 -1.51
CA GLY A 109 8.87 -26.95 -1.11
C GLY A 109 9.66 -28.21 -1.39
N ASP A 110 10.97 -28.21 -1.12
CA ASP A 110 11.83 -29.39 -1.40
C ASP A 110 11.79 -30.41 -0.25
N LYS A 111 11.55 -29.95 0.98
CA LYS A 111 11.49 -30.82 2.16
C LYS A 111 10.35 -30.40 3.08
N GLY A 112 9.66 -31.36 3.67
CA GLY A 112 8.61 -31.20 4.67
C GLY A 112 8.78 -32.15 5.84
N GLU A 113 8.60 -31.65 7.06
CA GLU A 113 8.60 -32.40 8.29
C GLU A 113 7.32 -32.06 9.07
N TYR A 114 6.58 -33.09 9.50
CA TYR A 114 5.41 -32.93 10.36
C TYR A 114 5.62 -33.67 11.68
N ASP A 115 5.22 -33.05 12.76
CA ASP A 115 5.23 -33.61 14.11
C ASP A 115 3.79 -33.64 14.66
N ASP A 116 3.27 -34.82 14.95
CA ASP A 116 1.89 -35.01 15.39
C ASP A 116 1.63 -34.55 16.81
N LEU A 117 2.64 -34.49 17.67
CA LEU A 117 2.49 -33.99 19.04
C LEU A 117 2.26 -32.49 19.07
N THR A 118 3.01 -31.76 18.26
CA THR A 118 2.94 -30.28 18.16
C THR A 118 2.01 -29.76 17.06
N LYS A 119 1.56 -30.65 16.18
CA LYS A 119 0.75 -30.33 14.99
C LYS A 119 1.43 -29.34 14.05
N ILE A 120 2.75 -29.40 13.99
CA ILE A 120 3.57 -28.48 13.23
C ILE A 120 4.13 -29.15 11.98
N VAL A 121 3.97 -28.47 10.85
CA VAL A 121 4.70 -28.75 9.61
C VAL A 121 5.80 -27.71 9.44
N VAL A 122 7.02 -28.13 9.15
CA VAL A 122 8.12 -27.29 8.72
C VAL A 122 8.44 -27.60 7.26
N LEU A 123 8.36 -26.62 6.41
CA LEU A 123 8.82 -26.70 5.03
C LEU A 123 10.17 -25.98 4.90
N SER A 124 11.05 -26.50 4.06
CA SER A 124 12.40 -25.97 3.84
C SER A 124 12.76 -25.99 2.37
N ASN A 125 13.45 -24.94 1.95
CA ASN A 125 14.00 -24.68 0.62
C ASN A 125 12.94 -24.53 -0.48
N ASN A 126 13.14 -23.50 -1.30
CA ASN A 126 12.33 -23.19 -2.48
C ASN A 126 10.82 -23.21 -2.23
N ILE A 127 10.41 -22.65 -1.08
CA ILE A 127 8.99 -22.70 -0.70
C ILE A 127 8.24 -21.64 -1.46
N THR A 128 7.13 -22.06 -2.10
CA THR A 128 6.13 -21.17 -2.71
C THR A 128 4.81 -21.32 -1.97
N LEU A 129 4.15 -20.19 -1.75
CA LEU A 129 2.80 -20.11 -1.19
C LEU A 129 1.84 -19.68 -2.29
N GLU A 130 0.72 -20.37 -2.39
CA GLU A 130 -0.41 -20.03 -3.26
C GLU A 130 -1.67 -19.98 -2.39
N GLY A 131 -2.30 -18.80 -2.31
CA GLY A 131 -3.56 -18.61 -1.59
C GLY A 131 -4.73 -19.23 -2.37
N ARG A 132 -5.69 -19.84 -1.66
CA ARG A 132 -6.88 -20.47 -2.21
C ARG A 132 -8.13 -19.81 -1.65
N GLY A 133 -9.08 -19.46 -2.51
CA GLY A 133 -10.37 -18.86 -2.14
C GLY A 133 -10.40 -17.33 -2.24
N GLU A 134 -11.59 -16.75 -2.10
CA GLU A 134 -11.86 -15.33 -2.37
C GLU A 134 -11.36 -14.36 -1.28
N ASN A 135 -11.10 -14.85 -0.05
CA ASN A 135 -10.77 -14.02 1.11
C ASN A 135 -9.43 -14.38 1.77
N VAL A 136 -8.47 -14.87 1.00
CA VAL A 136 -7.17 -15.25 1.55
C VAL A 136 -6.32 -14.00 1.78
N GLY A 137 -5.81 -13.83 3.00
CA GLY A 137 -4.97 -12.68 3.36
C GLY A 137 -3.64 -12.69 2.61
N LEU A 138 -2.93 -13.83 2.62
CA LEU A 138 -1.69 -14.08 1.87
C LEU A 138 -2.03 -14.85 0.59
N VAL A 139 -1.63 -14.33 -0.58
CA VAL A 139 -2.02 -14.93 -1.87
C VAL A 139 -0.85 -15.57 -2.62
N ASP A 140 0.32 -14.96 -2.60
CA ASP A 140 1.53 -15.46 -3.25
C ASP A 140 2.71 -15.25 -2.32
N GLY A 141 3.74 -16.09 -2.42
CA GLY A 141 4.95 -15.86 -1.63
C GLY A 141 6.06 -16.85 -1.92
N HIS A 142 7.30 -16.43 -1.62
CA HIS A 142 8.49 -17.25 -1.67
C HIS A 142 9.17 -17.19 -0.31
N PHE A 143 9.53 -18.35 0.21
CA PHE A 143 10.13 -18.49 1.54
C PHE A 143 11.31 -19.46 1.48
N LYS A 144 12.25 -19.31 2.39
CA LYS A 144 13.32 -20.26 2.56
C LYS A 144 12.98 -21.32 3.60
N THR A 145 12.37 -20.90 4.71
CA THR A 145 11.85 -21.77 5.76
C THR A 145 10.49 -21.27 6.20
N LEU A 146 9.53 -22.16 6.34
CA LEU A 146 8.18 -21.84 6.73
C LEU A 146 7.65 -22.90 7.69
N ARG A 147 7.01 -22.45 8.77
CA ARG A 147 6.36 -23.28 9.77
C ARG A 147 4.85 -23.04 9.74
N TYR A 148 4.10 -24.10 9.71
CA TYR A 148 2.65 -24.08 9.81
C TYR A 148 2.18 -24.95 10.96
N ASN A 149 1.36 -24.40 11.87
CA ASN A 149 0.69 -25.14 12.91
C ASN A 149 -0.77 -25.36 12.51
N SER A 150 -1.18 -26.62 12.32
CA SER A 150 -2.52 -26.95 11.82
C SER A 150 -3.64 -26.71 12.83
N ASP A 151 -3.38 -26.85 14.12
CA ASP A 151 -4.39 -26.62 15.18
C ASP A 151 -4.67 -25.13 15.36
N SER A 152 -3.63 -24.33 15.48
CA SER A 152 -3.75 -22.88 15.69
C SER A 152 -3.92 -22.09 14.40
N ARG A 153 -3.72 -22.73 13.23
CA ARG A 153 -3.73 -22.15 11.88
C ARG A 153 -2.78 -20.97 11.77
N ILE A 154 -1.59 -21.10 12.36
CA ILE A 154 -0.54 -20.10 12.39
C ILE A 154 0.57 -20.48 11.41
N LEU A 155 0.93 -19.52 10.56
CA LEU A 155 2.02 -19.57 9.63
C LEU A 155 3.13 -18.61 10.08
N GLU A 156 4.37 -19.10 10.15
CA GLU A 156 5.53 -18.34 10.60
C GLU A 156 6.71 -18.54 9.64
N ALA A 157 7.45 -17.45 9.40
CA ALA A 157 8.75 -17.47 8.72
C ALA A 157 9.74 -16.61 9.49
N TRP A 158 11.03 -17.00 9.48
CA TRP A 158 12.11 -16.31 10.22
C TRP A 158 13.39 -16.12 9.38
N GLU A 159 13.31 -16.30 8.09
CA GLU A 159 14.34 -16.02 7.08
C GLU A 159 13.74 -15.12 5.99
N PRO A 160 14.55 -14.52 5.14
CA PRO A 160 14.05 -13.64 4.08
C PRO A 160 12.95 -14.28 3.26
N PHE A 161 11.87 -13.53 3.07
CA PHE A 161 10.71 -13.93 2.27
C PHE A 161 10.16 -12.73 1.51
N ASP A 162 9.37 -13.02 0.49
CA ASP A 162 8.45 -12.09 -0.15
C ASP A 162 7.05 -12.71 -0.23
N THR A 163 6.03 -11.88 -0.13
CA THR A 163 4.63 -12.31 -0.21
C THR A 163 3.72 -11.14 -0.59
N THR A 164 2.50 -11.45 -1.00
CA THR A 164 1.45 -10.47 -1.25
C THR A 164 0.35 -10.61 -0.21
N TYR A 165 0.07 -9.54 0.53
CA TYR A 165 -1.01 -9.44 1.50
C TYR A 165 -2.05 -8.42 1.01
N LYS A 166 -3.27 -8.89 0.70
CA LYS A 166 -4.40 -8.06 0.20
C LYS A 166 -3.99 -7.08 -0.91
N GLY A 167 -3.19 -7.56 -1.88
CA GLY A 167 -2.71 -6.80 -3.02
C GLY A 167 -1.49 -5.91 -2.76
N VAL A 168 -0.94 -5.94 -1.55
CA VAL A 168 0.29 -5.21 -1.18
C VAL A 168 1.45 -6.21 -1.12
N LYS A 169 2.52 -5.96 -1.86
CA LYS A 169 3.74 -6.78 -1.81
C LYS A 169 4.54 -6.45 -0.57
N LEU A 170 4.97 -7.48 0.14
CA LEU A 170 5.74 -7.40 1.37
C LEU A 170 7.01 -8.24 1.24
N SER A 171 8.14 -7.71 1.67
CA SER A 171 9.38 -8.47 1.86
C SER A 171 9.92 -8.20 3.25
N ALA A 172 10.40 -9.23 3.96
CA ALA A 172 10.96 -9.11 5.31
C ALA A 172 11.73 -10.37 5.71
N GLU A 173 12.15 -10.47 6.97
CA GLU A 173 12.82 -11.64 7.52
C GLU A 173 12.02 -12.36 8.61
N SER A 174 10.89 -11.79 9.07
CA SER A 174 10.06 -12.43 10.08
C SER A 174 8.58 -12.19 9.79
N LEU A 175 7.84 -13.28 9.70
CA LEU A 175 6.40 -13.31 9.47
C LEU A 175 5.72 -14.11 10.58
N TYR A 176 4.62 -13.61 11.07
CA TYR A 176 3.59 -14.33 11.80
C TYR A 176 2.24 -13.99 11.15
N PHE A 177 1.51 -15.01 10.74
CA PHE A 177 0.18 -14.86 10.17
C PHE A 177 -0.76 -15.91 10.75
N LYS A 178 -1.91 -15.49 11.27
CA LYS A 178 -2.96 -16.38 11.76
C LYS A 178 -4.15 -16.36 10.80
N GLU A 179 -4.44 -17.45 10.15
CA GLU A 179 -5.44 -17.56 9.08
C GLU A 179 -6.84 -17.15 9.55
N ASP A 180 -7.35 -17.69 10.66
CA ASP A 180 -8.73 -17.51 11.12
C ASP A 180 -9.12 -16.06 11.37
N THR A 181 -8.18 -15.26 11.80
CA THR A 181 -8.39 -13.87 12.21
C THR A 181 -7.67 -12.89 11.30
N GLU A 182 -6.85 -13.37 10.38
CA GLU A 182 -5.93 -12.58 9.58
C GLU A 182 -5.01 -11.67 10.43
N ALA A 183 -4.69 -12.08 11.66
CA ALA A 183 -3.69 -11.36 12.44
C ALA A 183 -2.33 -11.49 11.77
N LEU A 184 -1.65 -10.35 11.57
CA LEU A 184 -0.37 -10.29 10.84
C LEU A 184 0.65 -9.53 11.68
N LYS A 185 1.88 -10.08 11.75
CA LYS A 185 3.07 -9.36 12.21
C LYS A 185 4.21 -9.61 11.24
N VAL A 186 4.79 -8.54 10.75
CA VAL A 186 5.95 -8.58 9.84
C VAL A 186 7.03 -7.69 10.41
N SER A 187 8.26 -8.18 10.51
CA SER A 187 9.36 -7.43 11.09
C SER A 187 10.71 -7.81 10.50
N LYS A 188 11.70 -7.00 10.79
CA LYS A 188 13.08 -7.09 10.28
C LYS A 188 13.18 -6.84 8.79
N ASN A 189 13.80 -5.73 8.42
CA ASN A 189 14.02 -5.31 7.04
C ASN A 189 12.74 -5.28 6.20
N VAL A 190 11.65 -4.74 6.77
CA VAL A 190 10.35 -4.73 6.10
C VAL A 190 10.34 -3.74 4.95
N VAL A 191 10.02 -4.23 3.77
CA VAL A 191 9.78 -3.44 2.56
C VAL A 191 8.36 -3.68 2.07
N ILE A 192 7.63 -2.60 1.84
CA ILE A 192 6.30 -2.59 1.26
C ILE A 192 6.40 -2.01 -0.14
N GLU A 193 5.87 -2.70 -1.15
CA GLU A 193 5.75 -2.15 -2.49
C GLU A 193 4.28 -1.89 -2.82
N ALA A 194 3.94 -0.62 -3.01
CA ALA A 194 2.59 -0.20 -3.32
C ALA A 194 2.60 1.05 -4.22
N ASN A 195 1.80 1.04 -5.28
CA ASN A 195 1.62 2.18 -6.20
C ASN A 195 2.94 2.77 -6.73
N GLY A 196 3.94 1.93 -7.01
CA GLY A 196 5.26 2.34 -7.48
C GLY A 196 6.23 2.79 -6.39
N PHE A 197 5.76 2.95 -5.15
CA PHE A 197 6.63 3.27 -4.00
C PHE A 197 7.21 2.02 -3.37
N LYS A 198 8.48 2.12 -2.97
CA LYS A 198 9.12 1.22 -1.99
C LYS A 198 9.14 1.93 -0.64
N ILE A 199 8.52 1.31 0.35
CA ILE A 199 8.38 1.87 1.70
C ILE A 199 9.10 0.96 2.68
N TYR A 200 10.08 1.49 3.38
CA TYR A 200 10.89 0.82 4.40
C TYR A 200 10.34 1.17 5.77
N VAL A 201 10.12 0.15 6.60
CA VAL A 201 9.59 0.29 7.96
C VAL A 201 10.22 -0.74 8.89
N ASP A 202 10.14 -0.53 10.19
CA ASP A 202 10.69 -1.47 11.16
C ASP A 202 9.76 -2.67 11.35
N ARG A 203 8.43 -2.42 11.38
CA ARG A 203 7.43 -3.46 11.67
C ARG A 203 6.04 -3.08 11.14
N LEU A 204 5.31 -4.12 10.73
CA LEU A 204 3.88 -4.08 10.46
C LEU A 204 3.14 -4.96 11.44
N ASP A 205 2.04 -4.46 12.02
CA ASP A 205 1.15 -5.20 12.91
C ASP A 205 -0.31 -5.01 12.49
N LYS A 206 -1.02 -6.11 12.32
CA LYS A 206 -2.48 -6.11 12.15
C LYS A 206 -3.08 -7.01 13.23
N ALA A 207 -3.93 -6.46 14.06
CA ALA A 207 -4.73 -7.27 14.98
C ALA A 207 -5.76 -8.10 14.18
N GLY A 208 -6.11 -9.27 14.71
CA GLY A 208 -7.11 -10.11 14.07
C GLY A 208 -8.44 -9.37 13.83
N ASN A 209 -9.09 -9.65 12.71
CA ASN A 209 -10.36 -9.05 12.29
C ASN A 209 -10.36 -7.51 12.19
N SER A 210 -9.19 -6.87 12.17
CA SER A 210 -9.04 -5.43 11.97
C SER A 210 -8.79 -5.11 10.50
N SER A 211 -9.32 -4.01 10.00
CA SER A 211 -8.92 -3.44 8.71
C SER A 211 -7.65 -2.58 8.80
N ILE A 212 -7.15 -2.32 10.02
CA ILE A 212 -6.01 -1.42 10.23
C ILE A 212 -4.70 -2.20 10.32
N LEU A 213 -3.80 -1.92 9.39
CA LEU A 213 -2.40 -2.33 9.39
C LEU A 213 -1.56 -1.21 10.02
N LYS A 214 -1.06 -1.41 11.22
CA LYS A 214 -0.21 -0.44 11.92
C LYS A 214 1.23 -0.54 11.42
N ILE A 215 1.81 0.60 11.13
CA ILE A 215 3.20 0.75 10.67
C ILE A 215 4.00 1.38 11.82
N ALA A 216 4.92 0.62 12.38
CA ALA A 216 5.74 1.04 13.51
C ALA A 216 7.18 1.33 13.10
N GLY A 217 7.80 2.31 13.77
CA GLY A 217 9.15 2.79 13.50
C GLY A 217 9.20 3.82 12.38
N LYS A 218 10.41 4.24 12.05
CA LYS A 218 10.61 5.23 10.99
C LYS A 218 10.14 4.70 9.64
N ILE A 219 9.34 5.52 8.98
CA ILE A 219 8.83 5.24 7.63
C ILE A 219 9.68 6.03 6.66
N LYS A 220 10.20 5.36 5.62
CA LYS A 220 10.86 6.00 4.48
C LYS A 220 10.30 5.40 3.20
N GLY A 221 9.78 6.25 2.32
CA GLY A 221 9.23 5.81 1.05
C GLY A 221 9.81 6.57 -0.13
N SER A 222 9.95 5.91 -1.27
CA SER A 222 10.38 6.54 -2.52
C SER A 222 9.86 5.76 -3.73
N ASP A 223 9.54 6.49 -4.80
CA ASP A 223 9.28 5.95 -6.15
C ASP A 223 10.39 6.30 -7.16
N GLY A 224 11.51 6.86 -6.67
CA GLY A 224 12.63 7.35 -7.48
C GLY A 224 12.48 8.83 -7.89
N THR A 225 11.28 9.39 -7.91
CA THR A 225 11.01 10.82 -8.19
C THR A 225 10.69 11.57 -6.91
N TYR A 226 9.83 10.99 -6.08
CA TYR A 226 9.43 11.53 -4.79
C TYR A 226 9.94 10.65 -3.66
N SER A 227 10.29 11.25 -2.56
CA SER A 227 10.61 10.57 -1.31
C SER A 227 9.88 11.21 -0.14
N PHE A 228 9.56 10.40 0.85
CA PHE A 228 8.95 10.86 2.09
C PHE A 228 9.47 10.10 3.30
N GLU A 229 9.41 10.71 4.45
CA GLU A 229 9.69 10.08 5.74
C GLU A 229 8.67 10.52 6.81
N GLY A 230 8.54 9.70 7.85
CA GLY A 230 7.69 9.95 9.00
C GLY A 230 8.00 9.00 10.14
N ASP A 231 7.39 9.20 11.32
CA ASP A 231 7.75 8.43 12.52
C ASP A 231 6.94 7.14 12.66
N LYS A 232 5.67 7.14 12.28
CA LYS A 232 4.75 6.00 12.35
C LYS A 232 3.56 6.19 11.42
N GLY A 233 2.81 5.14 11.17
CA GLY A 233 1.63 5.23 10.31
C GLY A 233 0.66 4.08 10.49
N GLU A 234 -0.40 4.14 9.72
CA GLU A 234 -1.40 3.09 9.59
C GLU A 234 -1.98 3.08 8.18
N TYR A 235 -2.32 1.90 7.71
CA TYR A 235 -3.01 1.72 6.45
C TYR A 235 -4.33 0.98 6.68
N ASN A 236 -5.42 1.56 6.25
CA ASN A 236 -6.71 0.90 6.27
C ASN A 236 -6.89 0.10 4.96
N THR A 237 -6.95 -1.22 5.07
CA THR A 237 -7.04 -2.12 3.92
C THR A 237 -8.40 -2.10 3.21
N GLU A 238 -9.45 -1.63 3.85
CA GLU A 238 -10.80 -1.48 3.27
C GLU A 238 -10.96 -0.14 2.58
N SER A 239 -10.74 0.97 3.29
CA SER A 239 -10.86 2.32 2.73
C SER A 239 -9.70 2.70 1.82
N LYS A 240 -8.59 1.95 1.83
CA LYS A 240 -7.36 2.21 1.06
C LYS A 240 -6.68 3.55 1.43
N VAL A 241 -6.82 3.98 2.68
CA VAL A 241 -6.25 5.22 3.20
C VAL A 241 -4.99 4.94 4.01
N LEU A 242 -3.88 5.57 3.62
CA LEU A 242 -2.62 5.61 4.37
C LEU A 242 -2.58 6.88 5.22
N THR A 243 -2.32 6.75 6.51
CA THR A 243 -2.04 7.86 7.42
C THR A 243 -0.61 7.73 7.95
N ILE A 244 0.19 8.78 7.85
CA ILE A 244 1.54 8.88 8.42
C ILE A 244 1.55 10.01 9.42
N LEU A 245 2.20 9.80 10.55
CA LEU A 245 2.23 10.73 11.69
C LEU A 245 3.67 10.99 12.13
N GLY A 246 3.90 12.23 12.53
CA GLY A 246 5.13 12.74 13.16
C GLY A 246 6.26 13.01 12.17
N ASN A 247 6.84 14.20 12.28
CA ASN A 247 8.05 14.65 11.58
C ASN A 247 8.06 14.35 10.07
N ILE A 248 6.92 14.57 9.42
CA ILE A 248 6.77 14.25 8.00
C ILE A 248 7.62 15.21 7.19
N LYS A 249 8.44 14.66 6.31
CA LYS A 249 9.20 15.38 5.30
C LYS A 249 9.03 14.69 3.96
N GLY A 250 8.81 15.47 2.93
CA GLY A 250 8.78 15.01 1.54
C GLY A 250 9.72 15.82 0.68
N SER A 251 10.25 15.21 -0.35
CA SER A 251 11.08 15.88 -1.36
C SER A 251 10.91 15.23 -2.73
N SER A 252 11.21 16.01 -3.79
CA SER A 252 11.28 15.49 -5.14
C SER A 252 12.68 15.70 -5.75
N THR A 253 12.97 14.98 -6.81
CA THR A 253 14.20 15.16 -7.60
C THR A 253 14.27 16.54 -8.27
N LYS A 254 13.15 17.26 -8.36
CA LYS A 254 13.07 18.64 -8.87
C LYS A 254 13.37 19.69 -7.80
N GLY A 255 13.71 19.27 -6.58
CA GLY A 255 14.04 20.16 -5.47
C GLY A 255 12.85 20.65 -4.65
N GLU A 256 11.65 20.17 -4.93
CA GLU A 256 10.47 20.46 -4.09
C GLU A 256 10.64 19.82 -2.70
N LYS A 257 10.19 20.51 -1.68
CA LYS A 257 10.23 20.04 -0.28
C LYS A 257 8.93 20.38 0.42
N ILE A 258 8.48 19.46 1.27
CA ILE A 258 7.30 19.67 2.10
C ILE A 258 7.54 19.11 3.50
N ALA A 259 7.00 19.77 4.52
CA ALA A 259 7.08 19.30 5.89
C ALA A 259 5.76 19.54 6.63
N GLY A 260 5.41 18.60 7.53
CA GLY A 260 4.19 18.64 8.33
C GLY A 260 4.18 17.57 9.42
N ASP A 261 3.05 17.41 10.11
CA ASP A 261 2.95 16.49 11.25
C ASP A 261 2.03 15.28 10.94
N ARG A 262 1.09 15.43 10.00
CA ARG A 262 0.15 14.38 9.61
C ARG A 262 -0.09 14.40 8.11
N LEU A 263 0.17 13.26 7.47
CA LEU A 263 -0.13 12.98 6.06
C LEU A 263 -1.28 11.97 5.99
N VAL A 264 -2.27 12.25 5.17
CA VAL A 264 -3.32 11.30 4.78
C VAL A 264 -3.27 11.17 3.26
N TYR A 265 -3.16 9.96 2.78
CA TYR A 265 -3.18 9.65 1.35
C TYR A 265 -4.27 8.64 1.05
N ASP A 266 -5.27 9.05 0.29
CA ASP A 266 -6.29 8.17 -0.26
C ASP A 266 -5.79 7.62 -1.60
N THR A 267 -5.54 6.31 -1.64
CA THR A 267 -5.00 5.67 -2.84
C THR A 267 -6.03 5.52 -3.96
N ASN A 268 -7.33 5.64 -3.67
CA ASN A 268 -8.39 5.59 -4.68
C ASN A 268 -8.52 6.92 -5.40
N SER A 269 -8.71 8.01 -4.64
CA SER A 269 -8.87 9.36 -5.20
C SER A 269 -7.55 10.05 -5.55
N LYS A 270 -6.40 9.45 -5.21
CA LYS A 270 -5.05 10.03 -5.37
C LYS A 270 -4.86 11.35 -4.65
N LEU A 271 -5.71 11.62 -3.65
CA LEU A 271 -5.66 12.84 -2.86
C LEU A 271 -4.73 12.67 -1.66
N MET A 272 -3.75 13.55 -1.58
CA MET A 272 -2.87 13.72 -0.45
C MET A 272 -3.30 14.95 0.35
N THR A 273 -3.48 14.79 1.66
CA THR A 273 -3.70 15.89 2.60
C THR A 273 -2.59 15.92 3.63
N LEU A 274 -1.84 16.99 3.70
CA LEU A 274 -0.86 17.26 4.74
C LEU A 274 -1.41 18.30 5.70
N SER A 275 -1.30 18.03 7.00
CA SER A 275 -1.76 18.93 8.07
C SER A 275 -0.79 18.89 9.25
N GLY A 276 -0.90 19.87 10.17
CA GLY A 276 -0.08 19.89 11.35
C GLY A 276 -0.49 20.99 12.35
N ASP A 277 -0.02 20.86 13.59
CA ASP A 277 -0.18 21.88 14.61
C ASP A 277 0.64 23.13 14.27
N LYS A 278 1.81 22.91 13.70
CA LYS A 278 2.65 23.96 13.09
C LYS A 278 2.22 24.21 11.65
N ASN A 279 2.66 25.33 11.09
CA ASN A 279 2.44 25.63 9.70
C ASN A 279 3.18 24.61 8.81
N ILE A 280 2.50 24.14 7.78
CA ILE A 280 3.10 23.38 6.70
C ILE A 280 3.89 24.36 5.83
N LYS A 281 5.07 23.92 5.44
CA LYS A 281 5.94 24.63 4.53
C LYS A 281 6.16 23.77 3.29
N TYR A 282 5.69 24.26 2.16
CA TYR A 282 6.01 23.70 0.84
C TYR A 282 6.93 24.68 0.13
N SER A 283 8.02 24.19 -0.43
CA SER A 283 8.98 25.00 -1.21
C SER A 283 9.29 24.31 -2.54
N SER A 284 9.37 25.12 -3.58
CA SER A 284 9.74 24.75 -4.95
C SER A 284 10.68 25.79 -5.54
N ALA A 285 11.08 25.60 -6.80
CA ALA A 285 11.81 26.63 -7.57
C ALA A 285 11.01 27.92 -7.73
N ASP A 286 9.67 27.83 -7.77
CA ASP A 286 8.78 28.98 -7.98
C ASP A 286 8.55 29.80 -6.70
N GLY A 287 8.79 29.22 -5.52
CA GLY A 287 8.60 29.90 -4.26
C GLY A 287 8.25 29.01 -3.08
N GLU A 288 7.80 29.64 -2.00
CA GLU A 288 7.45 29.02 -0.73
C GLU A 288 5.98 29.28 -0.38
N LEU A 289 5.24 28.22 -0.05
CA LEU A 289 3.88 28.27 0.45
C LEU A 289 3.85 27.85 1.93
N ILE A 290 3.21 28.67 2.75
CA ILE A 290 2.98 28.38 4.18
C ILE A 290 1.47 28.33 4.42
N THR A 291 1.01 27.26 5.06
CA THR A 291 -0.42 27.03 5.33
C THR A 291 -0.62 26.10 6.53
N LYS A 292 -1.87 25.90 6.98
CA LYS A 292 -2.22 24.90 7.99
C LYS A 292 -2.63 23.54 7.38
N VAL A 293 -3.22 23.56 6.20
CA VAL A 293 -3.63 22.36 5.49
C VAL A 293 -3.28 22.51 4.01
N PHE A 294 -2.58 21.52 3.48
CA PHE A 294 -2.17 21.43 2.10
C PHE A 294 -2.76 20.16 1.47
N ASN A 295 -3.45 20.31 0.37
CA ASN A 295 -4.01 19.21 -0.41
C ASN A 295 -3.35 19.18 -1.79
N TYR A 296 -3.08 17.98 -2.28
CA TYR A 296 -2.56 17.74 -3.61
C TYR A 296 -3.19 16.48 -4.21
N ASN A 297 -3.74 16.59 -5.40
CA ASN A 297 -4.21 15.45 -6.18
C ASN A 297 -3.19 15.15 -7.29
N SER A 298 -2.58 13.97 -7.25
CA SER A 298 -1.53 13.60 -8.20
C SER A 298 -2.06 13.27 -9.61
N GLU A 299 -3.34 12.97 -9.74
CA GLU A 299 -4.00 12.68 -11.01
C GLU A 299 -4.43 13.97 -11.73
N THR A 300 -5.16 14.85 -11.03
CA THR A 300 -5.67 16.10 -11.60
C THR A 300 -4.67 17.26 -11.54
N LYS A 301 -3.51 17.07 -10.90
CA LYS A 301 -2.48 18.10 -10.66
C LYS A 301 -3.00 19.33 -9.90
N GLU A 302 -4.07 19.14 -9.14
CA GLU A 302 -4.68 20.19 -8.35
C GLU A 302 -4.00 20.30 -6.98
N MET A 303 -3.71 21.54 -6.61
CA MET A 303 -3.17 21.91 -5.30
C MET A 303 -4.14 22.88 -4.62
N SER A 304 -4.39 22.70 -3.34
CA SER A 304 -5.20 23.62 -2.56
C SER A 304 -4.77 23.76 -1.11
N THR A 305 -5.15 24.87 -0.50
CA THR A 305 -4.99 25.09 0.95
C THR A 305 -6.37 25.22 1.59
N SER A 306 -6.49 24.84 2.85
CA SER A 306 -7.68 25.13 3.66
C SER A 306 -7.27 26.02 4.84
N GLY A 307 -7.86 27.21 4.91
CA GLY A 307 -7.49 28.23 5.90
C GLY A 307 -6.42 29.20 5.38
N ALA A 308 -5.95 30.06 6.28
CA ALA A 308 -4.99 31.10 5.93
C ALA A 308 -3.71 30.54 5.32
N TYR A 309 -3.24 31.19 4.27
CA TYR A 309 -1.99 30.87 3.61
C TYR A 309 -1.18 32.11 3.24
N THR A 310 0.10 31.94 3.02
CA THR A 310 0.99 32.90 2.36
C THR A 310 1.84 32.17 1.34
N PHE A 311 1.96 32.75 0.16
CA PHE A 311 2.87 32.30 -0.89
C PHE A 311 3.83 33.43 -1.25
N SER A 312 5.13 33.13 -1.28
CA SER A 312 6.18 34.07 -1.67
C SER A 312 7.08 33.41 -2.71
N GLY A 313 6.91 33.82 -3.95
CA GLY A 313 7.68 33.33 -5.09
C GLY A 313 8.50 34.42 -5.76
N THR A 314 9.26 34.05 -6.77
CA THR A 314 10.07 34.96 -7.57
C THR A 314 9.17 35.86 -8.43
N LYS A 315 8.15 35.28 -9.06
CA LYS A 315 7.23 35.98 -9.95
C LYS A 315 5.96 36.45 -9.24
N TYR A 316 5.40 35.63 -8.37
CA TYR A 316 4.15 35.92 -7.67
C TYR A 316 4.31 35.97 -6.17
N GLU A 317 3.49 36.81 -5.54
CA GLU A 317 3.25 36.81 -4.09
C GLU A 317 1.74 36.77 -3.85
N SER A 318 1.31 36.00 -2.85
CA SER A 318 -0.11 35.87 -2.57
C SER A 318 -0.36 35.59 -1.09
N LYS A 319 -1.50 36.06 -0.60
CA LYS A 319 -1.99 35.79 0.75
C LYS A 319 -3.51 35.78 0.73
N GLY A 320 -4.12 34.89 1.49
CA GLY A 320 -5.57 34.81 1.57
C GLY A 320 -6.03 33.73 2.55
N LYS A 321 -7.34 33.42 2.50
CA LYS A 321 -7.96 32.37 3.30
C LYS A 321 -7.80 31.00 2.67
N ASN A 322 -8.02 30.87 1.36
CA ASN A 322 -7.86 29.63 0.61
C ASN A 322 -7.18 29.91 -0.72
N LEU A 323 -6.32 29.00 -1.14
CA LEU A 323 -5.67 28.98 -2.44
C LEU A 323 -6.08 27.67 -3.15
N TYR A 324 -6.40 27.80 -4.43
CA TYR A 324 -6.49 26.67 -5.36
C TYR A 324 -5.59 26.98 -6.56
N TYR A 325 -4.87 25.98 -7.03
CA TYR A 325 -4.05 26.02 -8.24
C TYR A 325 -4.20 24.72 -9.02
N ASN A 326 -4.43 24.81 -10.32
CA ASN A 326 -4.41 23.68 -11.22
C ASN A 326 -3.15 23.76 -12.09
N GLY A 327 -2.27 22.74 -11.97
CA GLY A 327 -1.00 22.71 -12.68
C GLY A 327 -1.11 22.49 -14.19
N GLU A 328 -2.26 22.03 -14.70
CA GLU A 328 -2.51 21.82 -16.13
C GLU A 328 -3.15 23.06 -16.77
N SER A 329 -4.27 23.50 -16.25
CA SER A 329 -4.98 24.68 -16.77
C SER A 329 -4.33 26.02 -16.39
N LYS A 330 -3.40 26.02 -15.45
CA LYS A 330 -2.73 27.22 -14.90
C LYS A 330 -3.65 28.19 -14.17
N ASP A 331 -4.81 27.71 -13.75
CA ASP A 331 -5.79 28.51 -13.02
C ASP A 331 -5.43 28.62 -11.55
N VAL A 332 -5.45 29.85 -11.04
CA VAL A 332 -5.33 30.22 -9.63
C VAL A 332 -6.67 30.77 -9.14
N LYS A 333 -7.13 30.31 -7.97
CA LYS A 333 -8.29 30.89 -7.29
C LYS A 333 -7.92 31.22 -5.85
N ILE A 334 -8.29 32.43 -5.40
CA ILE A 334 -7.99 32.93 -4.06
C ILE A 334 -9.29 33.44 -3.43
N THR A 335 -9.46 33.14 -2.16
CA THR A 335 -10.59 33.66 -1.37
C THR A 335 -10.07 34.62 -0.31
N GLU A 336 -10.69 35.78 -0.20
CA GLU A 336 -10.40 36.87 0.76
C GLU A 336 -8.88 37.13 0.84
N GLY A 337 -8.31 37.65 -0.24
CA GLY A 337 -6.86 37.82 -0.29
C GLY A 337 -6.37 38.74 -1.41
N TYR A 338 -5.09 38.57 -1.74
CA TYR A 338 -4.46 39.26 -2.87
C TYR A 338 -3.52 38.36 -3.64
N LEU A 339 -3.28 38.75 -4.90
CA LEU A 339 -2.24 38.26 -5.80
C LEU A 339 -1.42 39.44 -6.29
N LEU A 340 -0.11 39.41 -6.16
CA LEU A 340 0.84 40.36 -6.71
C LEU A 340 1.68 39.68 -7.79
N ASP A 341 1.57 40.14 -9.03
CA ASP A 341 2.53 39.85 -10.10
C ASP A 341 3.70 40.82 -10.00
N LYS A 342 4.85 40.34 -9.59
CA LYS A 342 6.06 41.16 -9.35
C LYS A 342 6.69 41.68 -10.64
N GLU A 343 6.56 40.94 -11.76
CA GLU A 343 7.09 41.32 -13.03
C GLU A 343 6.28 42.49 -13.63
N LYS A 344 4.97 42.42 -13.52
CA LYS A 344 4.05 43.46 -13.97
C LYS A 344 3.81 44.57 -12.96
N LYS A 345 4.27 44.37 -11.71
CA LYS A 345 3.96 45.23 -10.56
C LYS A 345 2.44 45.44 -10.39
N GLN A 346 1.68 44.38 -10.72
CA GLN A 346 0.21 44.40 -10.68
C GLN A 346 -0.28 43.64 -9.47
N ARG A 347 -1.13 44.28 -8.67
CA ARG A 347 -1.79 43.70 -7.51
C ARG A 347 -3.29 43.57 -7.74
N LEU A 348 -3.83 42.40 -7.49
CA LEU A 348 -5.26 42.11 -7.45
C LEU A 348 -5.66 41.75 -6.03
N SER A 349 -6.74 42.31 -5.50
CA SER A 349 -7.30 41.91 -4.21
C SER A 349 -8.81 41.96 -4.18
N GLY A 350 -9.45 41.11 -3.38
CA GLY A 350 -10.91 41.02 -3.30
C GLY A 350 -11.38 39.80 -2.49
N ASP A 351 -12.70 39.65 -2.44
CA ASP A 351 -13.31 38.51 -1.75
C ASP A 351 -13.12 37.21 -2.54
N LYS A 352 -13.09 37.27 -3.88
CA LYS A 352 -12.77 36.15 -4.78
C LYS A 352 -11.91 36.66 -5.93
N ILE A 353 -10.78 35.99 -6.15
CA ILE A 353 -9.86 36.26 -7.25
C ILE A 353 -9.72 34.95 -8.05
N ALA A 354 -9.91 35.03 -9.37
CA ALA A 354 -9.48 34.02 -10.32
C ALA A 354 -8.42 34.65 -11.22
N TYR A 355 -7.37 33.89 -11.53
CA TYR A 355 -6.25 34.34 -12.37
C TYR A 355 -5.68 33.16 -13.13
N ASN A 356 -5.49 33.31 -14.44
CA ASN A 356 -4.78 32.32 -15.23
C ASN A 356 -3.36 32.81 -15.50
N THR A 357 -2.36 32.00 -15.13
CA THR A 357 -0.95 32.45 -15.21
C THR A 357 -0.39 32.45 -16.62
N ASP A 358 -1.02 31.76 -17.56
CA ASP A 358 -0.62 31.71 -18.98
C ASP A 358 -1.33 32.78 -19.80
N THR A 359 -2.67 32.82 -19.77
CA THR A 359 -3.46 33.79 -20.53
C THR A 359 -3.51 35.15 -19.88
N GLN A 360 -3.24 35.24 -18.56
CA GLN A 360 -3.32 36.43 -17.74
C GLN A 360 -4.74 36.98 -17.54
N ASP A 361 -5.74 36.18 -17.93
CA ASP A 361 -7.12 36.49 -17.62
C ASP A 361 -7.32 36.57 -16.15
N SER A 362 -8.07 37.55 -15.67
CA SER A 362 -8.38 37.64 -14.24
C SER A 362 -9.80 38.11 -13.98
N SER A 363 -10.33 37.69 -12.85
CA SER A 363 -11.60 38.13 -12.32
C SER A 363 -11.47 38.38 -10.82
N VAL A 364 -11.83 39.58 -10.40
CA VAL A 364 -11.86 39.97 -8.99
C VAL A 364 -13.29 40.37 -8.66
N ILE A 365 -13.88 39.74 -7.65
CA ILE A 365 -15.28 39.92 -7.26
C ILE A 365 -15.37 40.20 -5.76
N GLY A 366 -16.17 41.18 -5.40
CA GLY A 366 -16.39 41.63 -4.03
C GLY A 366 -15.20 42.44 -3.49
N LYS A 367 -15.41 43.71 -3.21
CA LYS A 367 -14.36 44.66 -2.80
C LYS A 367 -13.17 44.61 -3.78
N ALA A 368 -13.48 44.49 -5.07
CA ALA A 368 -12.48 44.31 -6.09
C ALA A 368 -11.54 45.50 -6.14
N PHE A 369 -10.24 45.22 -6.10
CA PHE A 369 -9.17 46.19 -6.20
C PHE A 369 -8.10 45.69 -7.16
N MET A 370 -7.67 46.55 -8.07
CA MET A 370 -6.55 46.35 -8.98
C MET A 370 -5.62 47.54 -8.90
N GLU A 371 -4.32 47.31 -8.82
CA GLU A 371 -3.31 48.35 -8.80
C GLU A 371 -2.16 47.94 -9.71
N ASP A 372 -1.67 48.90 -10.52
CA ASP A 372 -0.45 48.81 -11.30
C ASP A 372 0.39 50.07 -11.15
N GLU A 373 1.45 50.26 -11.95
CA GLU A 373 2.32 51.44 -11.87
C GLU A 373 1.60 52.75 -12.22
N LYS A 374 0.50 52.68 -12.97
CA LYS A 374 -0.22 53.88 -13.44
C LYS A 374 -1.46 54.21 -12.65
N TYR A 375 -2.22 53.17 -12.28
CA TYR A 375 -3.55 53.38 -11.67
C TYR A 375 -3.80 52.42 -10.51
N SER A 376 -4.63 52.85 -9.55
CA SER A 376 -5.37 51.99 -8.65
C SER A 376 -6.85 52.13 -8.90
N LEU A 377 -7.55 50.97 -8.95
CA LEU A 377 -8.95 50.85 -9.29
C LEU A 377 -9.68 50.05 -8.23
N SER A 378 -10.74 50.59 -7.66
CA SER A 378 -11.67 49.89 -6.77
C SER A 378 -13.05 49.82 -7.38
N SER A 379 -13.73 48.66 -7.25
CA SER A 379 -15.06 48.42 -7.78
C SER A 379 -15.75 47.23 -7.09
N GLU A 380 -16.99 46.90 -7.47
CA GLU A 380 -17.67 45.67 -7.08
C GLU A 380 -17.07 44.45 -7.79
N SER A 381 -16.74 44.58 -9.07
CA SER A 381 -16.08 43.52 -9.82
C SER A 381 -15.22 44.07 -10.95
N ILE A 382 -14.09 43.44 -11.22
CA ILE A 382 -13.15 43.73 -12.29
C ILE A 382 -12.89 42.42 -13.03
N ILE A 383 -13.12 42.41 -14.33
CA ILE A 383 -12.84 41.26 -15.21
C ILE A 383 -11.84 41.73 -16.27
N TYR A 384 -10.66 41.16 -16.30
CA TYR A 384 -9.58 41.49 -17.22
C TYR A 384 -9.32 40.34 -18.18
N THR A 385 -9.23 40.67 -19.49
CA THR A 385 -8.86 39.72 -20.55
C THR A 385 -7.46 40.02 -21.01
N GLY A 386 -6.52 39.09 -20.79
CA GLY A 386 -5.11 39.29 -21.10
C GLY A 386 -4.80 39.45 -22.57
N ALA A 387 -5.53 38.74 -23.46
CA ALA A 387 -5.36 38.81 -24.91
C ALA A 387 -5.64 40.21 -25.45
N ASP A 388 -6.71 40.86 -24.99
CA ASP A 388 -7.18 42.16 -25.47
C ASP A 388 -6.66 43.32 -24.59
N LYS A 389 -6.04 43.00 -23.48
CA LYS A 389 -5.61 43.93 -22.41
C LYS A 389 -6.74 44.85 -21.92
N ASN A 390 -7.96 44.34 -21.93
CA ASN A 390 -9.16 45.07 -21.56
C ASN A 390 -9.67 44.61 -20.19
N ALA A 391 -10.00 45.59 -19.34
CA ALA A 391 -10.71 45.38 -18.10
C ALA A 391 -12.15 45.88 -18.20
N LYS A 392 -13.11 45.03 -17.87
CA LYS A 392 -14.51 45.40 -17.64
C LYS A 392 -14.73 45.65 -16.16
N ILE A 393 -15.22 46.81 -15.81
CA ILE A 393 -15.43 47.27 -14.45
C ILE A 393 -16.94 47.37 -14.23
N ASN A 394 -17.49 46.64 -13.27
CA ASN A 394 -18.92 46.63 -12.98
C ASN A 394 -19.20 47.20 -11.58
N GLY A 395 -20.28 47.96 -11.48
CA GLY A 395 -20.68 48.66 -10.28
C GLY A 395 -20.00 50.00 -10.10
N ASN A 396 -20.17 50.59 -8.92
CA ASN A 396 -19.52 51.86 -8.60
C ASN A 396 -18.01 51.69 -8.56
N TYR A 397 -17.27 52.56 -9.19
CA TYR A 397 -15.83 52.52 -9.24
C TYR A 397 -15.15 53.82 -8.79
N ILE A 398 -13.94 53.69 -8.30
CA ILE A 398 -13.00 54.81 -8.04
C ILE A 398 -11.66 54.42 -8.69
N VAL A 399 -11.17 55.26 -9.57
CA VAL A 399 -9.81 55.19 -10.16
C VAL A 399 -8.96 56.33 -9.61
N LYS A 400 -7.72 56.02 -9.24
CA LYS A 400 -6.72 57.00 -8.86
C LYS A 400 -5.50 56.85 -9.75
N ALA A 401 -5.08 57.92 -10.44
CA ALA A 401 -3.81 57.95 -11.14
C ALA A 401 -2.64 58.09 -10.16
N GLN A 402 -1.60 57.26 -10.31
CA GLN A 402 -0.48 57.19 -9.36
C GLN A 402 0.48 58.39 -9.50
N ASP A 403 0.62 58.92 -10.71
CA ASP A 403 1.54 60.05 -11.01
C ASP A 403 0.98 61.41 -10.60
N SER A 404 -0.28 61.68 -10.91
CA SER A 404 -0.93 62.97 -10.64
C SER A 404 -1.79 63.02 -9.40
N GLY A 405 -2.14 61.84 -8.83
CA GLY A 405 -3.08 61.72 -7.73
C GLY A 405 -4.53 62.04 -8.11
N MET A 406 -4.84 62.29 -9.42
CA MET A 406 -6.20 62.54 -9.88
C MET A 406 -7.10 61.35 -9.59
N LYS A 407 -8.35 61.62 -9.22
CA LYS A 407 -9.38 60.62 -8.90
C LYS A 407 -10.55 60.78 -9.86
N PHE A 408 -11.01 59.65 -10.36
CA PHE A 408 -12.22 59.54 -11.14
C PHE A 408 -13.17 58.56 -10.44
N GLN A 409 -14.46 58.83 -10.53
CA GLN A 409 -15.47 57.92 -9.99
C GLN A 409 -16.66 57.86 -10.96
N GLY A 410 -17.33 56.75 -11.02
CA GLY A 410 -18.48 56.52 -11.86
C GLY A 410 -19.11 55.20 -11.62
N LYS A 411 -19.94 54.76 -12.54
CA LYS A 411 -20.60 53.48 -12.54
C LYS A 411 -20.36 52.81 -13.88
N ASP A 412 -19.90 51.56 -13.83
CA ASP A 412 -19.59 50.72 -15.00
C ASP A 412 -18.64 51.38 -16.00
N ALA A 413 -17.56 50.74 -16.33
CA ALA A 413 -16.53 51.26 -17.24
C ALA A 413 -15.78 50.12 -17.94
N THR A 414 -15.05 50.49 -18.99
CA THR A 414 -14.02 49.67 -19.59
C THR A 414 -12.67 50.41 -19.55
N TYR A 415 -11.59 49.67 -19.35
CA TYR A 415 -10.23 50.20 -19.35
C TYR A 415 -9.36 49.35 -20.25
N ASN A 416 -8.66 49.98 -21.19
CA ASN A 416 -7.65 49.31 -22.00
C ASN A 416 -6.25 49.64 -21.45
N GLN A 417 -5.54 48.62 -20.97
CA GLN A 417 -4.25 48.80 -20.33
C GLN A 417 -3.15 49.22 -21.26
N GLU A 418 -3.23 48.90 -22.57
CA GLU A 418 -2.23 49.23 -23.56
C GLU A 418 -2.35 50.70 -24.00
N SER A 419 -3.52 51.12 -24.41
CA SER A 419 -3.79 52.52 -24.84
C SER A 419 -3.90 53.46 -23.62
N GLY A 420 -4.20 52.98 -22.44
CA GLY A 420 -4.54 53.77 -21.25
C GLY A 420 -5.93 54.42 -21.33
N GLU A 421 -6.75 54.01 -22.30
CA GLU A 421 -8.07 54.55 -22.50
C GLU A 421 -9.07 54.04 -21.48
N PHE A 422 -9.82 54.95 -20.89
CA PHE A 422 -10.83 54.68 -19.89
C PHE A 422 -12.18 55.21 -20.36
N LEU A 423 -13.13 54.31 -20.62
CA LEU A 423 -14.48 54.65 -21.10
C LEU A 423 -15.50 54.35 -20.01
N SER A 424 -16.15 55.36 -19.48
CA SER A 424 -17.27 55.22 -18.53
C SER A 424 -18.58 55.04 -19.29
N ALA A 425 -19.43 54.14 -18.77
CA ALA A 425 -20.74 53.90 -19.38
C ALA A 425 -21.81 54.94 -18.97
N GLY A 426 -21.52 55.85 -18.06
CA GLY A 426 -22.42 56.91 -17.62
C GLY A 426 -22.26 57.32 -16.18
#